data_2c138bdd1293b50632d4d7a28f7c46f0
#
_entry.id   2c138bdd1293b50632d4d7a28f7c46f0
#
_cell.length_a   1.000
_cell.length_b   1.000
_cell.length_c   1.000
_cell.angle_alpha   90.00
_cell.angle_beta   90.00
_cell.angle_gamma   90.00
#
_symmetry.space_group_name_H-M   'P 1'
#
loop_
_entity.id
_entity.type
_entity.pdbx_description
1 polymer ?
#
loop_
_entity_poly.entity_id
_entity_poly.type
_entity_poly.pdbx_seq_one_letter_code
_entity_poly.pdbx_strand_id
1 'polypeptide(L)'
;TRLRIALAQINPTVGDLEGNVAKICAAYDRAEAAGCDIVGFPELAITGYPPEDLVLKPGFVADNLSALAQVAARTRHCAAVVGYVAADRDLYNAAAMCVGGEI
;
A
#
# COMPACT_ATOMS: atom_id res chain seq x y z
N THR A 1 19.19 -17.41 11.99
CA THR A 1 18.57 -16.37 11.15
C THR A 1 17.14 -16.15 11.59
N ARG A 2 16.75 -14.88 11.74
CA ARG A 2 15.38 -14.50 12.13
C ARG A 2 14.76 -13.62 11.07
N LEU A 3 13.47 -13.83 10.84
CA LEU A 3 12.66 -12.96 10.02
C LEU A 3 11.55 -12.40 10.91
N ARG A 4 11.52 -11.08 11.06
CA ARG A 4 10.50 -10.40 11.85
C ARG A 4 9.48 -9.77 10.92
N ILE A 5 8.24 -10.24 11.02
CA ILE A 5 7.15 -9.82 10.15
C ILE A 5 6.10 -9.09 10.98
N ALA A 6 5.66 -7.94 10.50
CA ALA A 6 4.52 -7.21 11.06
C ALA A 6 3.32 -7.35 10.13
N LEU A 7 2.14 -7.55 10.72
CA LEU A 7 0.87 -7.49 10.01
C LEU A 7 0.17 -6.22 10.46
N ALA A 8 0.14 -5.21 9.62
CA ALA A 8 -0.43 -3.92 9.95
C ALA A 8 -1.93 -3.95 9.74
N GLN A 9 -2.68 -3.81 10.83
CA GLN A 9 -4.13 -3.70 10.78
C GLN A 9 -4.50 -2.22 10.79
N ILE A 10 -4.56 -1.64 9.60
CA ILE A 10 -5.03 -0.27 9.43
C ILE A 10 -6.49 -0.31 8.97
N ASN A 11 -7.15 0.82 9.06
CA ASN A 11 -8.54 0.95 8.63
C ASN A 11 -8.60 1.93 7.44
N PRO A 12 -8.36 1.45 6.21
CA PRO A 12 -8.41 2.32 5.04
C PRO A 12 -9.84 2.81 4.80
N THR A 13 -9.95 4.04 4.32
CA THR A 13 -11.22 4.61 3.90
C THR A 13 -11.35 4.49 2.39
N VAL A 14 -12.44 3.92 1.92
CA VAL A 14 -12.67 3.74 0.48
C VAL A 14 -12.63 5.10 -0.22
N GLY A 15 -11.76 5.20 -1.24
CA GLY A 15 -11.62 6.41 -2.06
C GLY A 15 -10.73 7.50 -1.50
N ASP A 16 -10.30 7.40 -0.23
CA ASP A 16 -9.43 8.40 0.39
C ASP A 16 -7.96 8.01 0.22
N LEU A 17 -7.44 8.19 -1.00
CA LEU A 17 -6.07 7.78 -1.34
C LEU A 17 -5.04 8.47 -0.44
N GLU A 18 -5.17 9.78 -0.27
CA GLU A 18 -4.24 10.55 0.56
C GLU A 18 -4.25 10.10 2.02
N GLY A 19 -5.44 9.92 2.59
CA GLY A 19 -5.59 9.44 3.96
C GLY A 19 -5.08 8.01 4.13
N ASN A 20 -5.31 7.15 3.14
CA ASN A 20 -4.81 5.77 3.18
C ASN A 20 -3.29 5.72 3.09
N VAL A 21 -2.68 6.53 2.23
CA VAL A 21 -1.21 6.66 2.17
C VAL A 21 -0.65 7.08 3.52
N ALA A 22 -1.27 8.06 4.16
CA ALA A 22 -0.83 8.51 5.49
C ALA A 22 -0.89 7.40 6.53
N LYS A 23 -1.96 6.61 6.54
CA LYS A 23 -2.12 5.47 7.45
C LYS A 23 -1.08 4.40 7.20
N ILE A 24 -0.83 4.08 5.93
CA ILE A 24 0.17 3.09 5.53
C ILE A 24 1.57 3.56 5.97
N CYS A 25 1.92 4.79 5.68
CA CYS A 25 3.24 5.33 6.02
C CYS A 25 3.46 5.38 7.53
N ALA A 26 2.43 5.76 8.31
CA ALA A 26 2.54 5.78 9.77
C ALA A 26 2.76 4.37 10.33
N ALA A 27 2.03 3.37 9.84
CA ALA A 27 2.21 1.99 10.26
C ALA A 27 3.57 1.44 9.80
N TYR A 28 4.01 1.82 8.61
CA TYR A 28 5.33 1.45 8.10
C TYR A 28 6.44 1.97 9.02
N ASP A 29 6.36 3.23 9.41
CA ASP A 29 7.38 3.83 10.27
C ASP A 29 7.46 3.11 11.62
N ARG A 30 6.33 2.68 12.19
CA ARG A 30 6.32 1.89 13.41
C ARG A 30 6.98 0.52 13.23
N ALA A 31 6.69 -0.17 12.11
CA ALA A 31 7.30 -1.47 11.82
C ALA A 31 8.81 -1.35 11.60
N GLU A 32 9.23 -0.34 10.87
CA GLU A 32 10.65 -0.06 10.62
C GLU A 32 11.38 0.21 11.94
N ALA A 33 10.80 1.05 12.80
CA ALA A 33 11.38 1.38 14.11
C ALA A 33 11.45 0.16 15.03
N ALA A 34 10.51 -0.78 14.90
CA ALA A 34 10.50 -2.02 15.67
C ALA A 34 11.49 -3.08 15.15
N GLY A 35 12.21 -2.79 14.08
CA GLY A 35 13.18 -3.70 13.50
C GLY A 35 12.57 -4.81 12.66
N CYS A 36 11.38 -4.61 12.13
CA CYS A 36 10.75 -5.60 11.26
C CYS A 36 11.45 -5.66 9.91
N ASP A 37 11.49 -6.85 9.33
CA ASP A 37 12.07 -7.07 8.00
C ASP A 37 11.01 -6.88 6.90
N ILE A 38 9.77 -7.24 7.21
CA ILE A 38 8.63 -7.13 6.29
C ILE A 38 7.42 -6.64 7.07
N VAL A 39 6.63 -5.76 6.45
CA VAL A 39 5.31 -5.39 6.94
C VAL A 39 4.26 -5.60 5.85
N GLY A 40 3.21 -6.34 6.18
CA GLY A 40 2.09 -6.58 5.26
C GLY A 40 0.89 -5.72 5.64
N PHE A 41 0.23 -5.18 4.61
CA PHE A 41 -0.96 -4.33 4.76
C PHE A 41 -2.19 -5.06 4.23
N PRO A 42 -3.40 -4.61 4.58
CA PRO A 42 -4.63 -5.24 4.10
C PRO A 42 -4.77 -5.21 2.58
N GLU A 43 -5.62 -6.08 2.07
CA GLU A 43 -6.00 -6.10 0.66
C GLU A 43 -6.49 -4.72 0.23
N LEU A 44 -6.02 -4.24 -0.95
CA LEU A 44 -6.37 -2.94 -1.50
C LEU A 44 -6.24 -1.79 -0.49
N ALA A 45 -5.14 -1.79 0.28
CA ALA A 45 -4.94 -0.78 1.32
C ALA A 45 -4.88 0.65 0.76
N ILE A 46 -4.42 0.83 -0.48
CA ILE A 46 -4.34 2.14 -1.13
C ILE A 46 -5.72 2.71 -1.38
N THR A 47 -6.62 1.93 -1.98
CA THR A 47 -7.95 2.41 -2.38
C THR A 47 -9.01 2.25 -1.31
N GLY A 48 -8.75 1.38 -0.33
CA GLY A 48 -9.78 0.85 0.55
C GLY A 48 -10.54 -0.26 -0.15
N TYR A 49 -11.17 -1.15 0.62
CA TYR A 49 -11.88 -2.32 0.10
C TYR A 49 -13.30 -2.35 0.66
N PRO A 50 -14.30 -2.56 -0.20
CA PRO A 50 -14.25 -2.67 -1.66
C PRO A 50 -14.30 -1.29 -2.34
N PRO A 51 -13.50 -1.04 -3.39
CA PRO A 51 -13.54 0.26 -4.08
C PRO A 51 -14.74 0.45 -4.99
N GLU A 52 -15.44 -0.62 -5.34
CA GLU A 52 -16.67 -0.62 -6.13
C GLU A 52 -16.54 0.19 -7.43
N ASP A 53 -17.45 1.14 -7.65
CA ASP A 53 -17.50 1.92 -8.89
C ASP A 53 -16.37 2.94 -9.04
N LEU A 54 -15.61 3.19 -7.97
CA LEU A 54 -14.51 4.17 -8.03
C LEU A 54 -13.48 3.80 -9.09
N VAL A 55 -13.24 2.51 -9.30
CA VAL A 55 -12.26 2.04 -10.30
C VAL A 55 -12.67 2.40 -11.73
N LEU A 56 -13.93 2.74 -11.95
CA LEU A 56 -14.46 3.16 -13.25
C LEU A 56 -14.32 4.66 -13.47
N LYS A 57 -13.99 5.44 -12.45
CA LYS A 57 -13.85 6.89 -12.60
C LYS A 57 -12.56 7.23 -13.33
N PRO A 58 -12.61 8.18 -14.28
CA PRO A 58 -11.40 8.64 -14.96
C PRO A 58 -10.35 9.12 -13.96
N GLY A 59 -9.13 8.66 -14.15
CA GLY A 59 -8.00 9.08 -13.32
C GLY A 59 -7.86 8.35 -11.98
N PHE A 60 -8.88 7.64 -11.50
CA PHE A 60 -8.78 6.99 -10.18
C PHE A 60 -7.68 5.92 -10.15
N VAL A 61 -7.58 5.09 -11.18
CA VAL A 61 -6.54 4.05 -11.26
C VAL A 61 -5.16 4.69 -11.34
N ALA A 62 -5.00 5.77 -12.12
CA ALA A 62 -3.74 6.49 -12.20
C ALA A 62 -3.35 7.12 -10.85
N ASP A 63 -4.33 7.69 -10.14
CA ASP A 63 -4.09 8.26 -8.81
C ASP A 63 -3.71 7.18 -7.80
N ASN A 64 -4.33 6.01 -7.88
CA ASN A 64 -3.96 4.85 -7.07
C ASN A 64 -2.51 4.40 -7.32
N LEU A 65 -2.08 4.36 -8.58
CA LEU A 65 -0.69 4.03 -8.92
C LEU A 65 0.28 5.10 -8.42
N SER A 66 -0.10 6.37 -8.50
CA SER A 66 0.68 7.48 -7.96
C SER A 66 0.79 7.38 -6.44
N ALA A 67 -0.30 7.02 -5.76
CA ALA A 67 -0.31 6.80 -4.32
C ALA A 67 0.62 5.65 -3.93
N LEU A 68 0.61 4.55 -4.69
CA LEU A 68 1.53 3.44 -4.46
C LEU A 68 2.99 3.91 -4.58
N ALA A 69 3.31 4.72 -5.57
CA ALA A 69 4.65 5.27 -5.75
C ALA A 69 5.07 6.14 -4.56
N GLN A 70 4.15 6.90 -3.98
CA GLN A 70 4.42 7.70 -2.77
C GLN A 70 4.77 6.80 -1.58
N VAL A 71 4.05 5.70 -1.40
CA VAL A 71 4.35 4.73 -0.34
C VAL A 71 5.72 4.11 -0.59
N ALA A 72 5.98 3.66 -1.81
CA ALA A 72 7.26 3.05 -2.16
C ALA A 72 8.43 3.98 -1.86
N ALA A 73 8.30 5.26 -2.19
CA ALA A 73 9.35 6.26 -1.97
C ALA A 73 9.68 6.43 -0.47
N ARG A 74 8.75 6.11 0.42
CA ARG A 74 8.95 6.19 1.87
C ARG A 74 9.63 4.95 2.45
N THR A 75 9.73 3.86 1.70
CA THR A 75 10.31 2.61 2.22
C THR A 75 11.82 2.70 2.34
N ARG A 76 12.35 2.02 3.35
CA ARG A 76 13.76 1.94 3.66
C ARG A 76 14.19 0.47 3.74
N HIS A 77 14.70 0.03 4.89
CA HIS A 77 15.17 -1.35 5.09
C HIS A 77 14.04 -2.36 5.15
N CYS A 78 12.96 -2.04 5.87
CA CYS A 78 11.79 -2.92 5.98
C CYS A 78 11.07 -2.97 4.62
N ALA A 79 10.76 -4.15 4.13
CA ALA A 79 9.95 -4.31 2.94
C ALA A 79 8.47 -4.16 3.28
N ALA A 80 7.72 -3.45 2.44
CA ALA A 80 6.28 -3.29 2.60
C ALA A 80 5.55 -4.04 1.50
N VAL A 81 4.56 -4.85 1.88
CA VAL A 81 3.66 -5.52 0.91
C VAL A 81 2.35 -4.75 0.92
N VAL A 82 2.05 -4.08 -0.18
CA VAL A 82 0.97 -3.09 -0.26
C VAL A 82 -0.03 -3.47 -1.35
N GLY A 83 -1.30 -3.61 -0.96
CA GLY A 83 -2.39 -3.90 -1.89
C GLY A 83 -2.84 -2.67 -2.67
N TYR A 84 -3.05 -2.82 -3.96
CA TYR A 84 -3.44 -1.73 -4.85
C TYR A 84 -4.21 -2.27 -6.06
N VAL A 85 -4.76 -1.36 -6.86
CA VAL A 85 -5.43 -1.73 -8.11
C VAL A 85 -4.44 -1.63 -9.26
N ALA A 86 -4.14 -2.77 -9.89
CA ALA A 86 -3.32 -2.80 -11.09
C ALA A 86 -4.21 -2.77 -12.33
N ALA A 87 -3.72 -2.16 -13.40
CA ALA A 87 -4.42 -2.10 -14.67
C ALA A 87 -3.50 -2.56 -15.80
N ASP A 88 -3.96 -3.58 -16.54
CA ASP A 88 -3.32 -4.08 -17.76
C ASP A 88 -4.42 -4.78 -18.55
N ARG A 89 -5.05 -4.06 -19.50
CA ARG A 89 -6.27 -4.46 -20.21
C ARG A 89 -7.49 -4.56 -19.31
N ASP A 90 -7.33 -5.22 -18.15
CA ASP A 90 -8.35 -5.33 -17.11
C ASP A 90 -7.82 -4.73 -15.81
N LEU A 91 -8.69 -4.71 -14.80
CA LEU A 91 -8.34 -4.25 -13.46
C LEU A 91 -8.08 -5.47 -12.57
N TYR A 92 -7.03 -5.40 -11.77
CA TYR A 92 -6.63 -6.49 -10.90
C TYR A 92 -6.44 -6.01 -9.47
N ASN A 93 -6.84 -6.88 -8.52
CA ASN A 93 -6.45 -6.76 -7.13
C ASN A 93 -5.02 -7.29 -7.04
N ALA A 94 -4.07 -6.41 -6.76
CA ALA A 94 -2.66 -6.75 -6.79
C ALA A 94 -1.96 -6.34 -5.50
N ALA A 95 -0.78 -6.88 -5.30
CA ALA A 95 0.10 -6.49 -4.21
C ALA A 95 1.49 -6.19 -4.75
N ALA A 96 2.08 -5.11 -4.25
CA ALA A 96 3.44 -4.72 -4.59
C ALA A 96 4.35 -4.88 -3.39
N MET A 97 5.58 -5.34 -3.63
CA MET A 97 6.63 -5.31 -2.62
C MET A 97 7.46 -4.06 -2.82
N CYS A 98 7.49 -3.22 -1.80
CA CYS A 98 8.19 -1.93 -1.84
C CYS A 98 9.33 -1.96 -0.81
N VAL A 99 10.54 -1.66 -1.25
CA VAL A 99 11.71 -1.62 -0.36
C VAL A 99 12.77 -0.68 -0.94
N GLY A 100 13.46 0.04 -0.06
CA GLY A 100 14.56 0.91 -0.47
C GLY A 100 14.13 2.06 -1.40
N GLY A 101 12.89 2.50 -1.31
CA GLY A 101 12.35 3.57 -2.13
C GLY A 101 11.79 3.12 -3.48
N GLU A 102 11.73 1.81 -3.75
CA GLU A 102 11.35 1.25 -5.04
C GLU A 102 10.29 0.16 -4.89
N ILE A 103 9.61 -0.10 -5.98
CA ILE A 103 8.64 -1.20 -6.05
C ILE A 103 9.33 -2.48 -6.50
#